data_be9d75ec61912a450b3f232b040cbade
#
_entry.id   be9d75ec61912a450b3f232b040cbade
#
_cell.length_a   1.000
_cell.length_b   1.000
_cell.length_c   1.000
_cell.angle_alpha   90.00
_cell.angle_beta   90.00
_cell.angle_gamma   90.00
#
_symmetry.space_group_name_H-M   'P 1'
#
loop_
_entity.id
_entity.type
_entity.pdbx_description
1 polymer ?
#
loop_
_entity_poly.entity_id
_entity_poly.type
_entity_poly.pdbx_seq_one_letter_code
_entity_poly.pdbx_strand_id
1 'polypeptide(L)'
;MKGRKLLVDLCCAVICTFVATSAFAQSDAEFTKANQEYAQGRFKEAIDQYEALARSGQWSANLFYDLGNAYFRTGDFGRAILNYERALALERHHPEAVANLQIARDEAHALEMQPSWSERYLQFASINQYSIAAAAGFWVAIFCIVGLVFARRRSAAAIAFSSFSLLVAALSILAVYQLDAGSKGRALAIVTGKEVQARLATADTANSVLTLPPGSEIKILSIRGDWIYAALPNNLRGWILAKDTEQVRL
;
A
#
# COMPACT_ATOMS: atom_id res chain seq x y z
N MET A 1 14.48 46.62 11.33
CA MET A 1 14.61 45.19 11.58
C MET A 1 13.49 44.34 10.95
N LYS A 2 12.24 44.76 10.90
CA LYS A 2 11.12 44.00 10.30
C LYS A 2 11.26 43.76 8.78
N GLY A 3 11.72 44.75 7.98
CA GLY A 3 11.83 44.59 6.52
C GLY A 3 12.91 43.61 6.08
N ARG A 4 13.98 43.44 6.85
CA ARG A 4 15.07 42.51 6.53
C ARG A 4 14.66 41.04 6.77
N LYS A 5 13.85 40.79 7.80
CA LYS A 5 13.24 39.44 8.01
C LYS A 5 12.27 39.06 6.88
N LEU A 6 11.40 39.99 6.50
CA LEU A 6 10.43 39.74 5.42
C LEU A 6 11.13 39.43 4.07
N LEU A 7 12.24 40.08 3.78
CA LEU A 7 13.01 39.83 2.56
C LEU A 7 13.71 38.47 2.58
N VAL A 8 14.24 38.07 3.75
CA VAL A 8 14.86 36.74 3.93
C VAL A 8 13.82 35.64 3.80
N ASP A 9 12.65 35.81 4.44
CA ASP A 9 11.55 34.81 4.37
C ASP A 9 11.00 34.67 2.93
N LEU A 10 10.91 35.80 2.18
CA LEU A 10 10.51 35.80 0.78
C LEU A 10 11.57 35.11 -0.11
N CYS A 11 12.86 35.39 0.10
CA CYS A 11 13.93 34.72 -0.63
C CYS A 11 13.97 33.23 -0.34
N CYS A 12 13.81 32.81 0.93
CA CYS A 12 13.72 31.38 1.29
C CYS A 12 12.52 30.70 0.61
N ALA A 13 11.35 31.33 0.60
CA ALA A 13 10.17 30.80 -0.08
C ALA A 13 10.39 30.63 -1.59
N VAL A 14 10.99 31.64 -2.25
CA VAL A 14 11.29 31.61 -3.69
C VAL A 14 12.35 30.53 -4.01
N ILE A 15 13.38 30.39 -3.18
CA ILE A 15 14.41 29.34 -3.33
C ILE A 15 13.79 27.96 -3.14
N CYS A 16 12.95 27.76 -2.12
CA CYS A 16 12.27 26.49 -1.89
C CYS A 16 11.34 26.11 -3.06
N THR A 17 10.61 27.06 -3.64
CA THR A 17 9.75 26.79 -4.81
C THR A 17 10.57 26.45 -6.05
N PHE A 18 11.72 27.11 -6.25
CA PHE A 18 12.58 26.84 -7.41
C PHE A 18 13.27 25.48 -7.32
N VAL A 19 13.72 25.08 -6.12
CA VAL A 19 14.29 23.74 -5.88
C VAL A 19 13.26 22.65 -6.06
N ALA A 20 12.02 22.86 -5.60
CA ALA A 20 10.93 21.90 -5.78
C ALA A 20 10.59 21.68 -7.26
N THR A 21 10.48 22.76 -8.05
CA THR A 21 10.16 22.64 -9.49
C THR A 21 11.25 21.95 -10.30
N SER A 22 12.52 22.15 -9.95
CA SER A 22 13.64 21.48 -10.64
C SER A 22 13.69 19.98 -10.32
N ALA A 23 13.35 19.58 -9.10
CA ALA A 23 13.29 18.17 -8.70
C ALA A 23 12.18 17.42 -9.44
N PHE A 24 11.00 18.01 -9.61
CA PHE A 24 9.89 17.42 -10.39
C PHE A 24 10.25 17.28 -11.87
N ALA A 25 10.85 18.30 -12.49
CA ALA A 25 11.25 18.25 -13.88
C ALA A 25 12.31 17.17 -14.18
N GLN A 26 13.24 16.94 -13.25
CA GLN A 26 14.25 15.89 -13.36
C GLN A 26 13.62 14.49 -13.26
N SER A 27 12.70 14.32 -12.33
CA SER A 27 11.92 13.08 -12.16
C SER A 27 11.18 12.66 -13.44
N ASP A 28 10.50 13.62 -14.07
CA ASP A 28 9.75 13.36 -15.31
C ASP A 28 10.70 12.99 -16.48
N ALA A 29 11.88 13.58 -16.54
CA ALA A 29 12.87 13.26 -17.55
C ALA A 29 13.45 11.84 -17.35
N GLU A 30 13.74 11.44 -16.12
CA GLU A 30 14.23 10.10 -15.77
C GLU A 30 13.17 9.03 -16.05
N PHE A 31 11.91 9.30 -15.69
CA PHE A 31 10.78 8.41 -16.00
C PHE A 31 10.58 8.27 -17.52
N THR A 32 10.64 9.36 -18.25
CA THR A 32 10.55 9.35 -19.73
C THR A 32 11.68 8.51 -20.35
N LYS A 33 12.90 8.61 -19.82
CA LYS A 33 14.04 7.81 -20.27
C LYS A 33 13.80 6.31 -20.01
N ALA A 34 13.32 5.94 -18.84
CA ALA A 34 12.96 4.55 -18.52
C ALA A 34 11.90 3.99 -19.49
N ASN A 35 10.89 4.80 -19.83
CA ASN A 35 9.87 4.44 -20.81
C ASN A 35 10.47 4.26 -22.23
N GLN A 36 11.48 5.04 -22.60
CA GLN A 36 12.19 4.88 -23.87
C GLN A 36 12.98 3.56 -23.91
N GLU A 37 13.68 3.18 -22.82
CA GLU A 37 14.36 1.91 -22.72
C GLU A 37 13.38 0.74 -22.87
N TYR A 38 12.24 0.82 -22.18
CA TYR A 38 11.17 -0.17 -22.27
C TYR A 38 10.64 -0.30 -23.72
N ALA A 39 10.33 0.82 -24.37
CA ALA A 39 9.81 0.85 -25.74
C ALA A 39 10.79 0.26 -26.76
N GLN A 40 12.10 0.34 -26.50
CA GLN A 40 13.16 -0.24 -27.33
C GLN A 40 13.44 -1.72 -27.00
N GLY A 41 12.69 -2.33 -26.09
CA GLY A 41 12.85 -3.71 -25.68
C GLY A 41 14.01 -3.96 -24.70
N ARG A 42 14.66 -2.91 -24.23
CA ARG A 42 15.73 -2.97 -23.21
C ARG A 42 15.12 -3.02 -21.80
N PHE A 43 14.46 -4.14 -21.51
CA PHE A 43 13.65 -4.27 -20.30
C PHE A 43 14.50 -4.25 -19.02
N LYS A 44 15.73 -4.77 -19.03
CA LYS A 44 16.60 -4.75 -17.84
C LYS A 44 17.04 -3.33 -17.49
N GLU A 45 17.44 -2.56 -18.49
CA GLU A 45 17.83 -1.17 -18.34
C GLU A 45 16.64 -0.30 -17.88
N ALA A 46 15.44 -0.59 -18.38
CA ALA A 46 14.21 0.05 -17.91
C ALA A 46 13.94 -0.27 -16.43
N ILE A 47 14.09 -1.55 -16.01
CA ILE A 47 13.94 -1.97 -14.61
C ILE A 47 14.90 -1.20 -13.71
N ASP A 48 16.19 -1.14 -14.06
CA ASP A 48 17.20 -0.45 -13.25
C ASP A 48 16.85 1.03 -13.05
N GLN A 49 16.33 1.69 -14.08
CA GLN A 49 15.92 3.10 -14.02
C GLN A 49 14.64 3.30 -13.21
N TYR A 50 13.59 2.47 -13.42
CA TYR A 50 12.37 2.54 -12.62
C TYR A 50 12.64 2.23 -11.14
N GLU A 51 13.48 1.24 -10.84
CA GLU A 51 13.87 0.96 -9.45
C GLU A 51 14.65 2.11 -8.81
N ALA A 52 15.52 2.79 -9.57
CA ALA A 52 16.22 3.98 -9.07
C ALA A 52 15.23 5.08 -8.67
N LEU A 53 14.20 5.32 -9.50
CA LEU A 53 13.11 6.24 -9.20
C LEU A 53 12.32 5.80 -7.94
N ALA A 54 11.97 4.52 -7.85
CA ALA A 54 11.27 4.00 -6.69
C ALA A 54 12.11 4.14 -5.40
N ARG A 55 13.41 3.85 -5.44
CA ARG A 55 14.35 4.03 -4.32
C ARG A 55 14.54 5.50 -3.91
N SER A 56 14.41 6.44 -4.83
CA SER A 56 14.45 7.88 -4.52
C SER A 56 13.16 8.41 -3.87
N GLY A 57 12.15 7.55 -3.66
CA GLY A 57 10.87 7.92 -3.06
C GLY A 57 9.88 8.57 -4.04
N GLN A 58 10.13 8.51 -5.32
CA GLN A 58 9.26 9.07 -6.37
C GLN A 58 8.17 8.04 -6.74
N TRP A 59 7.21 7.85 -5.85
CA TRP A 59 6.21 6.82 -6.01
C TRP A 59 4.98 7.33 -6.75
N SER A 60 4.61 6.63 -7.83
CA SER A 60 3.35 6.83 -8.53
C SER A 60 2.78 5.48 -9.00
N ALA A 61 1.48 5.44 -9.22
CA ALA A 61 0.84 4.23 -9.73
C ALA A 61 1.41 3.84 -11.10
N ASN A 62 1.64 4.82 -11.98
CA ASN A 62 2.22 4.59 -13.30
C ASN A 62 3.65 4.04 -13.21
N LEU A 63 4.49 4.57 -12.30
CA LEU A 63 5.85 4.05 -12.12
C LEU A 63 5.85 2.55 -11.76
N PHE A 64 5.04 2.17 -10.77
CA PHE A 64 4.97 0.77 -10.37
C PHE A 64 4.28 -0.11 -11.41
N TYR A 65 3.30 0.41 -12.14
CA TYR A 65 2.68 -0.29 -13.26
C TYR A 65 3.70 -0.60 -14.37
N ASP A 66 4.48 0.40 -14.79
CA ASP A 66 5.49 0.24 -15.86
C ASP A 66 6.65 -0.64 -15.41
N LEU A 67 7.08 -0.54 -14.14
CA LEU A 67 8.05 -1.45 -13.54
C LEU A 67 7.52 -2.89 -13.50
N GLY A 68 6.25 -3.07 -13.16
CA GLY A 68 5.56 -4.37 -13.22
C GLY A 68 5.56 -4.95 -14.64
N ASN A 69 5.25 -4.12 -15.64
CA ASN A 69 5.32 -4.53 -17.06
C ASN A 69 6.73 -4.95 -17.48
N ALA A 70 7.76 -4.21 -17.06
CA ALA A 70 9.15 -4.54 -17.37
C ALA A 70 9.58 -5.87 -16.74
N TYR A 71 9.22 -6.15 -15.49
CA TYR A 71 9.46 -7.43 -14.85
C TYR A 71 8.68 -8.57 -15.51
N PHE A 72 7.43 -8.33 -15.90
CA PHE A 72 6.63 -9.33 -16.64
C PHE A 72 7.31 -9.71 -17.96
N ARG A 73 7.83 -8.73 -18.72
CA ARG A 73 8.54 -8.96 -19.99
C ARG A 73 9.87 -9.73 -19.81
N THR A 74 10.48 -9.68 -18.63
CA THR A 74 11.68 -10.46 -18.30
C THR A 74 11.38 -11.83 -17.68
N GLY A 75 10.09 -12.16 -17.46
CA GLY A 75 9.66 -13.42 -16.84
C GLY A 75 9.80 -13.46 -15.31
N ASP A 76 10.08 -12.32 -14.67
CA ASP A 76 10.07 -12.22 -13.21
C ASP A 76 8.66 -11.89 -12.72
N PHE A 77 7.80 -12.90 -12.75
CA PHE A 77 6.38 -12.74 -12.41
C PHE A 77 6.17 -12.35 -10.94
N GLY A 78 7.03 -12.81 -10.03
CA GLY A 78 6.93 -12.45 -8.61
C GLY A 78 7.07 -10.95 -8.40
N ARG A 79 8.10 -10.32 -9.00
CA ARG A 79 8.28 -8.87 -8.93
C ARG A 79 7.28 -8.10 -9.78
N ALA A 80 6.80 -8.67 -10.89
CA ALA A 80 5.73 -8.06 -11.68
C ALA A 80 4.45 -7.91 -10.82
N ILE A 81 4.01 -8.99 -10.16
CA ILE A 81 2.85 -9.01 -9.27
C ILE A 81 3.03 -8.02 -8.11
N LEU A 82 4.20 -8.00 -7.47
CA LEU A 82 4.51 -7.04 -6.42
C LEU A 82 4.29 -5.59 -6.87
N ASN A 83 4.80 -5.25 -8.05
CA ASN A 83 4.71 -3.87 -8.54
C ASN A 83 3.31 -3.50 -9.03
N TYR A 84 2.56 -4.42 -9.61
CA TYR A 84 1.13 -4.19 -9.89
C TYR A 84 0.31 -3.99 -8.59
N GLU A 85 0.57 -4.76 -7.53
CA GLU A 85 -0.06 -4.55 -6.24
C GLU A 85 0.33 -3.21 -5.61
N ARG A 86 1.58 -2.75 -5.76
CA ARG A 86 2.03 -1.41 -5.34
C ARG A 86 1.32 -0.31 -6.11
N ALA A 87 1.15 -0.46 -7.43
CA ALA A 87 0.37 0.46 -8.25
C ALA A 87 -1.07 0.57 -7.75
N LEU A 88 -1.73 -0.57 -7.48
CA LEU A 88 -3.09 -0.63 -6.97
C LEU A 88 -3.22 -0.15 -5.51
N ALA A 89 -2.16 -0.23 -4.71
CA ALA A 89 -2.14 0.35 -3.37
C ALA A 89 -2.14 1.89 -3.40
N LEU A 90 -1.56 2.50 -4.43
CA LEU A 90 -1.59 3.96 -4.67
C LEU A 90 -2.86 4.39 -5.41
N GLU A 91 -3.25 3.66 -6.45
CA GLU A 91 -4.43 3.93 -7.26
C GLU A 91 -5.28 2.68 -7.44
N ARG A 92 -6.30 2.55 -6.58
CA ARG A 92 -7.15 1.34 -6.51
C ARG A 92 -7.91 1.03 -7.81
N HIS A 93 -8.21 2.06 -8.60
CA HIS A 93 -8.98 1.97 -9.84
C HIS A 93 -8.08 2.20 -11.07
N HIS A 94 -6.95 1.49 -11.15
CA HIS A 94 -6.07 1.47 -12.32
C HIS A 94 -6.39 0.22 -13.16
N PRO A 95 -7.20 0.34 -14.22
CA PRO A 95 -7.77 -0.82 -14.91
C PRO A 95 -6.70 -1.70 -15.57
N GLU A 96 -5.65 -1.10 -16.13
CA GLU A 96 -4.56 -1.83 -16.78
C GLU A 96 -3.74 -2.63 -15.74
N ALA A 97 -3.49 -2.06 -14.56
CA ALA A 97 -2.78 -2.77 -13.50
C ALA A 97 -3.59 -3.96 -12.98
N VAL A 98 -4.93 -3.81 -12.87
CA VAL A 98 -5.83 -4.92 -12.47
C VAL A 98 -5.75 -6.06 -13.50
N ALA A 99 -5.86 -5.73 -14.80
CA ALA A 99 -5.83 -6.73 -15.86
C ALA A 99 -4.48 -7.46 -15.93
N ASN A 100 -3.37 -6.70 -15.92
CA ASN A 100 -2.03 -7.27 -15.99
C ASN A 100 -1.64 -8.06 -14.73
N LEU A 101 -2.11 -7.63 -13.55
CA LEU A 101 -1.96 -8.40 -12.31
C LEU A 101 -2.58 -9.78 -12.43
N GLN A 102 -3.80 -9.86 -12.97
CA GLN A 102 -4.48 -11.14 -13.14
C GLN A 102 -3.71 -12.05 -14.11
N ILE A 103 -3.27 -11.52 -15.25
CA ILE A 103 -2.45 -12.26 -16.22
C ILE A 103 -1.16 -12.78 -15.57
N ALA A 104 -0.48 -11.91 -14.80
CA ALA A 104 0.78 -12.30 -14.14
C ALA A 104 0.58 -13.37 -13.07
N ARG A 105 -0.55 -13.35 -12.35
CA ARG A 105 -0.92 -14.39 -11.37
C ARG A 105 -1.20 -15.73 -12.03
N ASP A 106 -1.93 -15.72 -13.13
CA ASP A 106 -2.25 -16.93 -13.89
C ASP A 106 -0.96 -17.58 -14.45
N GLU A 107 -0.05 -16.80 -15.02
CA GLU A 107 1.24 -17.27 -15.52
C GLU A 107 2.16 -17.82 -14.41
N ALA A 108 2.16 -17.19 -13.25
CA ALA A 108 2.97 -17.60 -12.10
C ALA A 108 2.33 -18.74 -11.30
N HIS A 109 1.07 -19.08 -11.53
CA HIS A 109 0.25 -19.93 -10.65
C HIS A 109 0.27 -19.45 -9.21
N ALA A 110 0.25 -18.13 -9.01
CA ALA A 110 0.39 -17.47 -7.72
C ALA A 110 -0.82 -17.76 -6.82
N LEU A 111 -0.55 -18.04 -5.55
CA LEU A 111 -1.60 -18.30 -4.56
C LEU A 111 -2.05 -16.98 -3.92
N GLU A 112 -3.36 -16.75 -3.90
CA GLU A 112 -3.94 -15.55 -3.32
C GLU A 112 -4.47 -15.79 -1.90
N MET A 113 -4.29 -14.78 -1.04
CA MET A 113 -4.93 -14.76 0.28
C MET A 113 -6.43 -14.53 0.13
N GLN A 114 -7.23 -15.39 0.74
CA GLN A 114 -8.68 -15.20 0.76
C GLN A 114 -9.06 -14.15 1.81
N PRO A 115 -9.78 -13.08 1.41
CA PRO A 115 -10.27 -12.10 2.37
C PRO A 115 -11.28 -12.75 3.31
N SER A 116 -11.22 -12.40 4.60
CA SER A 116 -12.23 -12.81 5.56
C SER A 116 -13.62 -12.29 5.18
N TRP A 117 -14.68 -12.89 5.73
CA TRP A 117 -16.03 -12.42 5.46
C TRP A 117 -16.21 -10.93 5.83
N SER A 118 -15.63 -10.49 6.94
CA SER A 118 -15.68 -9.08 7.37
C SER A 118 -14.95 -8.15 6.41
N GLU A 119 -13.77 -8.53 5.94
CA GLU A 119 -13.02 -7.76 4.95
C GLU A 119 -13.80 -7.60 3.64
N ARG A 120 -14.46 -8.66 3.18
CA ARG A 120 -15.27 -8.65 1.96
C ARG A 120 -16.40 -7.63 2.03
N TYR A 121 -17.09 -7.53 3.19
CA TYR A 121 -18.16 -6.54 3.38
C TYR A 121 -17.62 -5.11 3.52
N LEU A 122 -16.41 -4.94 4.06
CA LEU A 122 -15.82 -3.62 4.25
C LEU A 122 -15.13 -3.06 2.99
N GLN A 123 -14.94 -3.87 1.95
CA GLN A 123 -14.26 -3.44 0.72
C GLN A 123 -15.08 -2.47 -0.17
N PHE A 124 -16.34 -2.19 0.15
CA PHE A 124 -17.14 -1.22 -0.60
C PHE A 124 -16.59 0.23 -0.48
N ALA A 125 -15.81 0.53 0.54
CA ALA A 125 -15.13 1.81 0.72
C ALA A 125 -13.64 1.63 0.99
N SER A 126 -12.85 2.66 0.69
CA SER A 126 -11.41 2.67 0.96
C SER A 126 -11.11 3.00 2.42
N ILE A 127 -9.90 2.64 2.90
CA ILE A 127 -9.42 3.01 4.23
C ILE A 127 -9.48 4.54 4.42
N ASN A 128 -9.13 5.32 3.38
CA ASN A 128 -9.20 6.77 3.44
C ASN A 128 -10.63 7.29 3.62
N GLN A 129 -11.61 6.70 2.94
CA GLN A 129 -13.03 7.07 3.10
C GLN A 129 -13.53 6.76 4.50
N TYR A 130 -13.19 5.60 5.07
CA TYR A 130 -13.49 5.28 6.47
C TYR A 130 -12.80 6.22 7.44
N SER A 131 -11.54 6.59 7.20
CA SER A 131 -10.80 7.55 8.03
C SER A 131 -11.44 8.94 8.02
N ILE A 132 -11.88 9.41 6.85
CA ILE A 132 -12.62 10.68 6.72
C ILE A 132 -13.96 10.59 7.45
N ALA A 133 -14.71 9.50 7.30
CA ALA A 133 -15.99 9.30 8.00
C ALA A 133 -15.80 9.26 9.52
N ALA A 134 -14.73 8.60 10.00
CA ALA A 134 -14.37 8.57 11.41
C ALA A 134 -14.08 9.98 11.96
N ALA A 135 -13.26 10.75 11.27
CA ALA A 135 -12.91 12.12 11.65
C ALA A 135 -14.14 13.03 11.61
N ALA A 136 -14.94 12.98 10.56
CA ALA A 136 -16.16 13.77 10.44
C ALA A 136 -17.17 13.45 11.55
N GLY A 137 -17.44 12.15 11.79
CA GLY A 137 -18.34 11.70 12.84
C GLY A 137 -17.88 12.14 14.23
N PHE A 138 -16.57 12.05 14.50
CA PHE A 138 -15.98 12.50 15.76
C PHE A 138 -16.16 14.02 15.98
N TRP A 139 -15.81 14.85 15.00
CA TRP A 139 -15.94 16.30 15.11
C TRP A 139 -17.39 16.75 15.23
N VAL A 140 -18.30 16.17 14.44
CA VAL A 140 -19.74 16.44 14.54
C VAL A 140 -20.24 16.12 15.95
N ALA A 141 -19.86 14.98 16.51
CA ALA A 141 -20.23 14.61 17.86
C ALA A 141 -19.71 15.61 18.90
N ILE A 142 -18.45 16.04 18.81
CA ILE A 142 -17.87 17.04 19.71
C ILE A 142 -18.65 18.36 19.63
N PHE A 143 -18.91 18.88 18.42
CA PHE A 143 -19.67 20.11 18.26
C PHE A 143 -21.10 20.01 18.84
N CYS A 144 -21.74 18.85 18.64
CA CYS A 144 -23.07 18.59 19.25
C CYS A 144 -23.00 18.54 20.77
N ILE A 145 -22.00 17.86 21.35
CA ILE A 145 -21.81 17.77 22.81
C ILE A 145 -21.53 19.15 23.40
N VAL A 146 -20.64 19.93 22.80
CA VAL A 146 -20.36 21.31 23.22
C VAL A 146 -21.64 22.16 23.17
N GLY A 147 -22.38 22.07 22.04
CA GLY A 147 -23.69 22.76 21.94
C GLY A 147 -24.67 22.34 23.03
N LEU A 148 -24.74 21.04 23.37
CA LEU A 148 -25.61 20.55 24.47
C LEU A 148 -25.17 21.01 25.85
N VAL A 149 -23.86 21.18 26.09
CA VAL A 149 -23.34 21.71 27.37
C VAL A 149 -23.75 23.18 27.59
N PHE A 150 -23.68 23.97 26.50
CA PHE A 150 -24.05 25.40 26.57
C PHE A 150 -25.54 25.69 26.33
N ALA A 151 -26.31 24.69 25.90
CA ALA A 151 -27.74 24.84 25.64
C ALA A 151 -28.53 24.93 26.94
N ARG A 152 -29.42 25.92 27.02
CA ARG A 152 -30.32 26.12 28.17
C ARG A 152 -31.38 25.01 28.33
N ARG A 153 -31.68 24.29 27.20
CA ARG A 153 -32.55 23.11 27.17
C ARG A 153 -31.86 22.00 26.38
N ARG A 154 -31.81 20.80 26.96
CA ARG A 154 -31.24 19.61 26.29
C ARG A 154 -32.28 19.03 25.35
N SER A 155 -31.99 19.03 24.06
CA SER A 155 -32.85 18.42 23.05
C SER A 155 -32.53 16.91 22.94
N ALA A 156 -33.56 16.07 23.07
CA ALA A 156 -33.41 14.62 22.86
C ALA A 156 -32.89 14.29 21.45
N ALA A 157 -33.31 15.05 20.44
CA ALA A 157 -32.82 14.89 19.06
C ALA A 157 -31.33 15.18 18.94
N ALA A 158 -30.80 16.22 19.62
CA ALA A 158 -29.39 16.54 19.61
C ALA A 158 -28.54 15.44 20.31
N ILE A 159 -29.07 14.87 21.41
CA ILE A 159 -28.43 13.74 22.10
C ILE A 159 -28.37 12.50 21.14
N ALA A 160 -29.50 12.18 20.53
CA ALA A 160 -29.57 11.03 19.57
C ALA A 160 -28.63 11.23 18.40
N PHE A 161 -28.56 12.44 17.82
CA PHE A 161 -27.67 12.75 16.70
C PHE A 161 -26.20 12.68 17.10
N SER A 162 -25.83 13.19 18.27
CA SER A 162 -24.46 13.06 18.80
C SER A 162 -24.08 11.61 19.02
N SER A 163 -24.97 10.80 19.63
CA SER A 163 -24.74 9.37 19.86
C SER A 163 -24.58 8.59 18.53
N PHE A 164 -25.42 8.92 17.54
CA PHE A 164 -25.31 8.32 16.20
C PHE A 164 -23.98 8.69 15.52
N SER A 165 -23.56 9.94 15.61
CA SER A 165 -22.28 10.39 15.04
C SER A 165 -21.07 9.69 15.70
N LEU A 166 -21.12 9.46 17.02
CA LEU A 166 -20.09 8.67 17.73
C LEU A 166 -20.09 7.21 17.28
N LEU A 167 -21.28 6.64 17.09
CA LEU A 167 -21.39 5.27 16.59
C LEU A 167 -20.78 5.14 15.19
N VAL A 168 -21.09 6.07 14.28
CA VAL A 168 -20.48 6.11 12.93
C VAL A 168 -18.97 6.23 13.03
N ALA A 169 -18.44 7.10 13.87
CA ALA A 169 -17.01 7.24 14.07
C ALA A 169 -16.38 5.92 14.59
N ALA A 170 -16.97 5.29 15.60
CA ALA A 170 -16.49 4.04 16.16
C ALA A 170 -16.49 2.88 15.13
N LEU A 171 -17.59 2.73 14.39
CA LEU A 171 -17.69 1.71 13.34
C LEU A 171 -16.68 1.97 12.19
N SER A 172 -16.46 3.23 11.84
CA SER A 172 -15.47 3.59 10.81
C SER A 172 -14.03 3.30 11.28
N ILE A 173 -13.70 3.57 12.55
CA ILE A 173 -12.40 3.21 13.14
C ILE A 173 -12.21 1.68 13.13
N LEU A 174 -13.25 0.93 13.51
CA LEU A 174 -13.20 -0.53 13.47
C LEU A 174 -12.99 -1.05 12.05
N ALA A 175 -13.65 -0.44 11.05
CA ALA A 175 -13.47 -0.79 9.64
C ALA A 175 -12.04 -0.51 9.17
N VAL A 176 -11.46 0.64 9.52
CA VAL A 176 -10.04 0.96 9.24
C VAL A 176 -9.12 -0.10 9.84
N TYR A 177 -9.32 -0.44 11.12
CA TYR A 177 -8.52 -1.45 11.81
C TYR A 177 -8.61 -2.83 11.13
N GLN A 178 -9.82 -3.28 10.79
CA GLN A 178 -10.05 -4.56 10.13
C GLN A 178 -9.41 -4.64 8.75
N LEU A 179 -9.52 -3.57 7.95
CA LEU A 179 -8.92 -3.52 6.61
C LEU A 179 -7.39 -3.39 6.67
N ASP A 180 -6.86 -2.63 7.62
CA ASP A 180 -5.41 -2.45 7.78
C ASP A 180 -4.73 -3.72 8.33
N ALA A 181 -5.41 -4.41 9.22
CA ALA A 181 -4.97 -5.70 9.75
C ALA A 181 -5.36 -6.90 8.86
N GLY A 182 -6.08 -6.68 7.78
CA GLY A 182 -6.63 -7.70 6.90
C GLY A 182 -5.60 -8.37 5.98
N SER A 183 -6.11 -9.24 5.11
CA SER A 183 -5.30 -10.01 4.14
C SER A 183 -4.56 -9.10 3.15
N LYS A 184 -5.19 -8.02 2.70
CA LYS A 184 -4.62 -6.99 1.81
C LYS A 184 -4.27 -5.69 2.57
N GLY A 185 -4.02 -5.80 3.85
CA GLY A 185 -3.63 -4.69 4.72
C GLY A 185 -2.14 -4.37 4.67
N ARG A 186 -1.67 -3.69 5.72
CA ARG A 186 -0.28 -3.23 5.83
C ARG A 186 0.75 -4.37 5.85
N ALA A 187 0.36 -5.54 6.34
CA ALA A 187 1.24 -6.70 6.47
C ALA A 187 1.28 -7.60 5.21
N LEU A 188 0.62 -7.20 4.12
CA LEU A 188 0.68 -7.91 2.85
C LEU A 188 2.09 -7.86 2.27
N ALA A 189 2.62 -9.03 1.94
CA ALA A 189 3.86 -9.19 1.20
C ALA A 189 3.69 -10.20 0.06
N ILE A 190 4.52 -10.08 -0.94
CA ILE A 190 4.53 -10.94 -2.12
C ILE A 190 5.82 -11.76 -2.12
N VAL A 191 5.70 -13.03 -2.45
CA VAL A 191 6.83 -13.93 -2.65
C VAL A 191 7.51 -13.56 -3.98
N THR A 192 8.76 -13.14 -3.91
CA THR A 192 9.57 -12.76 -5.07
C THR A 192 10.53 -13.86 -5.51
N GLY A 193 10.82 -14.83 -4.64
CA GLY A 193 11.62 -16.01 -4.97
C GLY A 193 10.88 -16.97 -5.92
N LYS A 194 11.64 -17.77 -6.69
CA LYS A 194 11.07 -18.67 -7.72
C LYS A 194 10.28 -19.85 -7.16
N GLU A 195 10.79 -20.49 -6.10
CA GLU A 195 10.13 -21.60 -5.39
C GLU A 195 10.47 -21.47 -3.92
N VAL A 196 9.58 -20.87 -3.16
CA VAL A 196 9.84 -20.56 -1.77
C VAL A 196 9.12 -21.56 -0.88
N GLN A 197 9.86 -22.21 0.01
CA GLN A 197 9.28 -23.16 0.96
C GLN A 197 8.96 -22.45 2.26
N ALA A 198 7.68 -22.45 2.61
CA ALA A 198 7.26 -22.11 3.98
C ALA A 198 7.51 -23.31 4.90
N ARG A 199 8.21 -23.09 6.01
CA ARG A 199 8.72 -24.14 6.89
C ARG A 199 8.07 -24.08 8.28
N LEU A 200 8.11 -25.20 8.99
CA LEU A 200 7.60 -25.28 10.37
C LEU A 200 8.50 -24.55 11.39
N ALA A 201 9.78 -24.39 11.10
CA ALA A 201 10.76 -23.76 11.99
C ALA A 201 11.77 -22.91 11.20
N THR A 202 12.52 -22.07 11.90
CA THR A 202 13.57 -21.19 11.36
C THR A 202 14.88 -21.96 11.08
N ALA A 203 14.80 -23.01 10.29
CA ALA A 203 15.94 -23.84 9.89
C ALA A 203 15.74 -24.35 8.46
N ASP A 204 16.83 -24.38 7.67
CA ASP A 204 16.78 -24.87 6.29
C ASP A 204 16.44 -26.35 6.17
N THR A 205 16.67 -27.13 7.23
CA THR A 205 16.35 -28.55 7.31
C THR A 205 14.94 -28.84 7.85
N ALA A 206 14.20 -27.78 8.26
CA ALA A 206 12.84 -27.97 8.79
C ALA A 206 11.87 -28.39 7.68
N ASN A 207 10.89 -29.22 8.07
CA ASN A 207 9.86 -29.69 7.16
C ASN A 207 9.09 -28.52 6.52
N SER A 208 8.85 -28.64 5.21
CA SER A 208 8.02 -27.68 4.47
C SER A 208 6.53 -27.87 4.81
N VAL A 209 5.84 -26.75 5.00
CA VAL A 209 4.38 -26.68 5.18
C VAL A 209 3.69 -26.51 3.82
N LEU A 210 4.28 -25.67 2.98
CA LEU A 210 3.75 -25.32 1.66
C LEU A 210 4.88 -24.78 0.79
N THR A 211 4.87 -25.15 -0.48
CA THR A 211 5.70 -24.50 -1.51
C THR A 211 4.89 -23.37 -2.14
N LEU A 212 5.47 -22.19 -2.14
CA LEU A 212 4.84 -20.97 -2.66
C LEU A 212 5.45 -20.63 -4.02
N PRO A 213 4.64 -20.62 -5.08
CA PRO A 213 5.03 -20.05 -6.36
C PRO A 213 5.38 -18.56 -6.25
N PRO A 214 6.17 -18.00 -7.20
CA PRO A 214 6.44 -16.58 -7.25
C PRO A 214 5.13 -15.79 -7.36
N GLY A 215 5.07 -14.63 -6.74
CA GLY A 215 3.87 -13.80 -6.73
C GLY A 215 2.81 -14.19 -5.70
N SER A 216 3.00 -15.29 -4.96
CA SER A 216 2.04 -15.69 -3.92
C SER A 216 1.93 -14.64 -2.81
N GLU A 217 0.69 -14.38 -2.40
CA GLU A 217 0.38 -13.45 -1.32
C GLU A 217 0.62 -14.11 0.04
N ILE A 218 1.24 -13.38 0.95
CA ILE A 218 1.41 -13.79 2.34
C ILE A 218 1.13 -12.60 3.27
N LYS A 219 0.76 -12.88 4.51
CA LYS A 219 0.61 -11.85 5.53
C LYS A 219 1.68 -12.03 6.59
N ILE A 220 2.54 -11.03 6.76
CA ILE A 220 3.60 -11.02 7.77
C ILE A 220 2.96 -10.92 9.16
N LEU A 221 3.28 -11.87 10.03
CA LEU A 221 2.83 -11.90 11.42
C LEU A 221 3.94 -11.48 12.38
N SER A 222 5.18 -11.92 12.13
CA SER A 222 6.35 -11.53 12.92
C SER A 222 7.64 -11.76 12.13
N ILE A 223 8.72 -11.09 12.53
CA ILE A 223 10.05 -11.20 11.94
C ILE A 223 11.03 -11.64 13.02
N ARG A 224 11.89 -12.61 12.70
CA ARG A 224 12.94 -13.11 13.57
C ARG A 224 14.24 -13.30 12.78
N GLY A 225 15.17 -12.37 12.89
CA GLY A 225 16.40 -12.36 12.08
C GLY A 225 16.08 -12.39 10.60
N ASP A 226 16.61 -13.35 9.88
CA ASP A 226 16.40 -13.52 8.43
C ASP A 226 15.10 -14.25 8.07
N TRP A 227 14.25 -14.56 9.06
CA TRP A 227 13.02 -15.30 8.87
C TRP A 227 11.79 -14.47 9.16
N ILE A 228 10.77 -14.65 8.33
CA ILE A 228 9.43 -14.08 8.47
C ILE A 228 8.45 -15.20 8.82
N TYR A 229 7.73 -15.06 9.92
CA TYR A 229 6.57 -15.89 10.20
C TYR A 229 5.35 -15.29 9.54
N ALA A 230 4.73 -16.02 8.64
CA ALA A 230 3.64 -15.53 7.81
C ALA A 230 2.40 -16.43 7.87
N ALA A 231 1.23 -15.80 7.75
CA ALA A 231 0.02 -16.50 7.35
C ALA A 231 0.07 -16.69 5.83
N LEU A 232 -0.27 -17.91 5.41
CA LEU A 232 -0.21 -18.37 4.03
C LEU A 232 -1.63 -18.53 3.49
N PRO A 233 -1.81 -18.67 2.17
CA PRO A 233 -3.06 -19.14 1.60
C PRO A 233 -3.57 -20.43 2.28
N ASN A 234 -4.88 -20.62 2.30
CA ASN A 234 -5.55 -21.75 2.98
C ASN A 234 -5.41 -21.79 4.52
N ASN A 235 -5.22 -20.62 5.15
CA ASN A 235 -5.10 -20.48 6.61
C ASN A 235 -3.90 -21.21 7.24
N LEU A 236 -2.94 -21.64 6.44
CA LEU A 236 -1.69 -22.20 6.95
C LEU A 236 -0.78 -21.09 7.49
N ARG A 237 0.26 -21.51 8.23
CA ARG A 237 1.31 -20.59 8.74
C ARG A 237 2.65 -21.26 8.59
N GLY A 238 3.69 -20.46 8.33
CA GLY A 238 5.04 -20.99 8.19
C GLY A 238 6.09 -19.89 8.23
N TRP A 239 7.34 -20.34 8.35
CA TRP A 239 8.52 -19.51 8.32
C TRP A 239 9.07 -19.46 6.89
N ILE A 240 9.37 -18.25 6.40
CA ILE A 240 9.91 -17.97 5.06
C ILE A 240 11.14 -17.09 5.23
N LEU A 241 12.15 -17.24 4.37
CA LEU A 241 13.28 -16.34 4.37
C LEU A 241 12.86 -14.93 3.92
N ALA A 242 13.29 -13.92 4.68
CA ALA A 242 12.92 -12.53 4.41
C ALA A 242 13.36 -12.04 3.03
N LYS A 243 14.52 -12.50 2.54
CA LYS A 243 15.07 -12.17 1.22
C LYS A 243 14.20 -12.61 0.03
N ASP A 244 13.31 -13.58 0.26
CA ASP A 244 12.46 -14.17 -0.78
C ASP A 244 11.07 -13.52 -0.82
N THR A 245 10.85 -12.45 -0.04
CA THR A 245 9.56 -11.76 0.07
C THR A 245 9.74 -10.25 0.14
N GLU A 246 8.80 -9.50 -0.43
CA GLU A 246 8.78 -8.05 -0.32
C GLU A 246 7.39 -7.54 0.07
N GLN A 247 7.34 -6.51 0.92
CA GLN A 247 6.09 -5.86 1.29
C GLN A 247 5.52 -5.02 0.14
N VAL A 248 4.20 -5.02 0.02
CA VAL A 248 3.50 -4.21 -0.97
C VAL A 248 3.54 -2.74 -0.57
N ARG A 249 3.25 -2.43 0.70
CA ARG A 249 3.29 -1.04 1.19
C ARG A 249 4.70 -0.69 1.64
N LEU A 250 5.21 0.39 1.08
CA LEU A 250 6.52 0.98 1.33
C LEU A 250 6.48 1.95 2.51
#